data_aaea6c4acda8387c1ddd188a4118dbc2
#
_entry.id   aaea6c4acda8387c1ddd188a4118dbc2
#
_cell.length_a   1.000
_cell.length_b   1.000
_cell.length_c   1.000
_cell.angle_alpha   90.00
_cell.angle_beta   90.00
_cell.angle_gamma   90.00
#
_symmetry.space_group_name_H-M   'P 1'
#
loop_
_entity.id
_entity.type
_entity.pdbx_description
1 polymer ?
#
loop_
_entity_poly.entity_id
_entity_poly.type
_entity_poly.pdbx_seq_one_letter_code
_entity_poly.pdbx_strand_id
1 'polypeptide(L)'
;MVLNCCHFQVLDILELYRRIYEEFLAIPVIKGKKSELEKFAGGLYTTSVEAFIPNTGRGVQGATSHCLGQNFSKMFEINFENEKGEKAMVWQNSWAYSTRTIGVMVMVHGDDKGLVLPPKVASVQVIVIPVPYKDADTQGIFDACNATVETLCEAGIRASADLRDNYSPGWKYSHWEMRGVPLRIEIGPKDLANNQVRAVRRDNGAKVDLPRDCLLKKVEELIENIQDSLFNAAKQKRDACVQIVKTWDEFVVAVSQKKLILAPWCDEEEVEKDVKARTKGEMGAAKSLCSPLEQPEMPEGTKCFASGKPATKWTYWGRSY
;
A
#
# COMPACT_ATOMS: atom_id res chain seq x y z
N MET A 1 -3.35 34.45 1.90
CA MET A 1 -3.84 33.64 0.77
C MET A 1 -2.78 32.60 0.34
N VAL A 2 -1.55 32.94 -0.01
CA VAL A 2 -0.50 32.03 -0.53
C VAL A 2 -0.12 30.91 0.46
N LEU A 3 0.07 31.21 1.74
CA LEU A 3 0.39 30.19 2.77
C LEU A 3 -0.69 29.11 2.86
N ASN A 4 -1.96 29.51 2.89
CA ASN A 4 -3.05 28.55 2.95
C ASN A 4 -3.11 27.67 1.69
N CYS A 5 -2.89 28.25 0.51
CA CYS A 5 -2.85 27.49 -0.74
C CYS A 5 -1.76 26.41 -0.74
N CYS A 6 -0.53 26.73 -0.31
CA CYS A 6 0.55 25.77 -0.19
C CYS A 6 0.24 24.66 0.82
N HIS A 7 -0.38 24.99 1.95
CA HIS A 7 -0.78 24.03 2.95
C HIS A 7 -1.85 23.06 2.42
N PHE A 8 -2.91 23.56 1.78
CA PHE A 8 -3.94 22.72 1.17
C PHE A 8 -3.35 21.77 0.13
N GLN A 9 -2.48 22.26 -0.74
CA GLN A 9 -1.82 21.42 -1.75
C GLN A 9 -1.00 20.27 -1.12
N VAL A 10 -0.30 20.51 -0.01
CA VAL A 10 0.42 19.44 0.72
C VAL A 10 -0.52 18.34 1.19
N LEU A 11 -1.68 18.71 1.71
CA LEU A 11 -2.69 17.76 2.19
C LEU A 11 -3.42 17.05 1.04
N ASP A 12 -3.70 17.74 -0.06
CA ASP A 12 -4.30 17.14 -1.26
C ASP A 12 -3.37 16.06 -1.84
N ILE A 13 -2.07 16.35 -1.94
CA ILE A 13 -1.07 15.37 -2.38
C ILE A 13 -0.96 14.20 -1.40
N LEU A 14 -1.01 14.47 -0.11
CA LEU A 14 -1.02 13.40 0.90
C LEU A 14 -2.24 12.47 0.74
N GLU A 15 -3.40 13.05 0.43
CA GLU A 15 -4.62 12.28 0.17
C GLU A 15 -4.51 11.46 -1.12
N LEU A 16 -3.92 12.00 -2.18
CA LEU A 16 -3.61 11.23 -3.39
C LEU A 16 -2.70 10.04 -3.10
N TYR A 17 -1.68 10.20 -2.24
CA TYR A 17 -0.82 9.10 -1.81
C TYR A 17 -1.61 8.03 -1.04
N ARG A 18 -2.48 8.42 -0.10
CA ARG A 18 -3.36 7.47 0.59
C ARG A 18 -4.17 6.68 -0.41
N ARG A 19 -4.82 7.36 -1.36
CA ARG A 19 -5.65 6.71 -2.40
C ARG A 19 -4.86 5.72 -3.24
N ILE A 20 -3.64 6.05 -3.64
CA ILE A 20 -2.78 5.12 -4.40
C ILE A 20 -2.48 3.88 -3.57
N TYR A 21 -2.09 4.04 -2.30
CA TYR A 21 -1.79 2.89 -1.44
C TYR A 21 -3.04 2.06 -1.14
N GLU A 22 -4.13 2.67 -0.75
CA GLU A 22 -5.32 1.94 -0.28
C GLU A 22 -6.20 1.45 -1.43
N GLU A 23 -6.50 2.33 -2.40
CA GLU A 23 -7.46 2.04 -3.46
C GLU A 23 -6.84 1.22 -4.61
N PHE A 24 -5.56 1.46 -4.95
CA PHE A 24 -4.88 0.76 -6.04
C PHE A 24 -4.02 -0.40 -5.57
N LEU A 25 -3.18 -0.18 -4.55
CA LEU A 25 -2.26 -1.19 -4.05
C LEU A 25 -2.86 -2.07 -2.95
N ALA A 26 -4.08 -1.78 -2.49
CA ALA A 26 -4.77 -2.50 -1.41
C ALA A 26 -3.94 -2.56 -0.09
N ILE A 27 -3.20 -1.48 0.23
CA ILE A 27 -2.33 -1.39 1.40
C ILE A 27 -2.85 -0.31 2.34
N PRO A 28 -3.25 -0.63 3.56
CA PRO A 28 -3.65 0.36 4.55
C PRO A 28 -2.47 1.19 5.01
N VAL A 29 -2.62 2.52 5.02
CA VAL A 29 -1.58 3.46 5.45
C VAL A 29 -2.09 4.41 6.54
N ILE A 30 -1.15 5.04 7.23
CA ILE A 30 -1.41 6.06 8.24
C ILE A 30 -0.95 7.40 7.69
N LYS A 31 -1.85 8.37 7.59
CA LYS A 31 -1.52 9.76 7.26
C LYS A 31 -1.05 10.48 8.52
N GLY A 32 0.11 11.12 8.45
CA GLY A 32 0.64 11.84 9.61
C GLY A 32 1.67 12.91 9.26
N LYS A 33 2.08 13.64 10.30
CA LYS A 33 3.14 14.63 10.25
C LYS A 33 4.41 14.05 10.85
N LYS A 34 5.55 14.29 10.21
CA LYS A 34 6.87 13.91 10.71
C LYS A 34 7.30 14.79 11.89
N SER A 35 8.14 14.25 12.77
CA SER A 35 8.85 15.01 13.79
C SER A 35 9.86 15.97 13.18
N GLU A 36 10.40 16.87 13.98
CA GLU A 36 11.46 17.78 13.55
C GLU A 36 12.73 17.03 13.13
N LEU A 37 13.06 15.89 13.76
CA LEU A 37 14.20 15.05 13.40
C LEU A 37 14.01 14.23 12.12
N GLU A 38 12.79 13.83 11.82
CA GLU A 38 12.48 12.94 10.69
C GLU A 38 11.87 13.69 9.49
N LYS A 39 11.61 15.01 9.60
CA LYS A 39 11.14 15.83 8.48
C LYS A 39 12.25 16.04 7.45
N PHE A 40 11.88 16.45 6.26
CA PHE A 40 12.84 16.86 5.22
C PHE A 40 13.67 18.06 5.71
N ALA A 41 15.00 17.91 5.69
CA ALA A 41 15.93 18.93 6.14
C ALA A 41 15.75 20.24 5.34
N GLY A 42 15.59 21.35 6.05
CA GLY A 42 15.33 22.67 5.45
C GLY A 42 13.86 22.93 5.09
N GLY A 43 12.98 21.93 5.14
CA GLY A 43 11.55 22.14 4.96
C GLY A 43 10.87 22.74 6.19
N LEU A 44 9.72 23.40 5.99
CA LEU A 44 8.92 23.93 7.08
C LEU A 44 8.28 22.78 7.88
N TYR A 45 7.65 21.84 7.19
CA TYR A 45 7.16 20.57 7.75
C TYR A 45 7.01 19.50 6.66
N THR A 46 6.91 18.26 7.08
CA THR A 46 6.70 17.09 6.20
C THR A 46 5.48 16.31 6.66
N THR A 47 4.61 15.96 5.72
CA THR A 47 3.56 14.95 5.92
C THR A 47 3.94 13.67 5.20
N SER A 48 3.45 12.53 5.70
CA SER A 48 3.75 11.23 5.13
C SER A 48 2.56 10.29 5.18
N VAL A 49 2.57 9.30 4.29
CA VAL A 49 1.81 8.05 4.44
C VAL A 49 2.77 6.97 4.90
N GLU A 50 2.46 6.34 6.03
CA GLU A 50 3.27 5.28 6.61
C GLU A 50 2.57 3.92 6.42
N ALA A 51 3.26 2.99 5.78
CA ALA A 51 2.86 1.59 5.71
C ALA A 51 3.56 0.78 6.80
N PHE A 52 3.00 -0.37 7.14
CA PHE A 52 3.61 -1.31 8.08
C PHE A 52 3.64 -2.70 7.47
N ILE A 53 4.77 -3.39 7.62
CA ILE A 53 4.99 -4.75 7.11
C ILE A 53 4.92 -5.73 8.29
N PRO A 54 3.79 -6.40 8.53
CA PRO A 54 3.59 -7.25 9.70
C PRO A 54 4.62 -8.36 9.83
N ASN A 55 5.01 -8.99 8.71
CA ASN A 55 5.95 -10.11 8.71
C ASN A 55 7.35 -9.73 9.26
N THR A 56 7.78 -8.49 9.05
CA THR A 56 9.09 -8.00 9.51
C THR A 56 8.99 -7.11 10.75
N GLY A 57 7.79 -6.62 11.06
CA GLY A 57 7.54 -5.67 12.14
C GLY A 57 8.18 -4.31 11.89
N ARG A 58 8.25 -3.87 10.63
CA ARG A 58 8.87 -2.60 10.25
C ARG A 58 7.89 -1.65 9.59
N GLY A 59 7.96 -0.40 10.00
CA GLY A 59 7.33 0.71 9.29
C GLY A 59 8.11 1.05 8.01
N VAL A 60 7.37 1.50 7.00
CA VAL A 60 7.94 2.00 5.74
C VAL A 60 7.29 3.35 5.43
N GLN A 61 8.12 4.38 5.29
CA GLN A 61 7.67 5.64 4.75
C GLN A 61 7.26 5.45 3.29
N GLY A 62 5.96 5.42 3.05
CA GLY A 62 5.40 5.14 1.73
C GLY A 62 5.63 6.27 0.73
N ALA A 63 5.26 7.48 1.12
CA ALA A 63 5.49 8.69 0.36
C ALA A 63 5.40 9.92 1.28
N THR A 64 5.98 11.04 0.84
CA THR A 64 6.01 12.29 1.61
C THR A 64 5.60 13.48 0.76
N SER A 65 4.85 14.38 1.37
CA SER A 65 4.52 15.68 0.83
C SER A 65 5.08 16.76 1.76
N HIS A 66 5.97 17.59 1.22
CA HIS A 66 6.74 18.57 1.97
C HIS A 66 6.23 19.98 1.72
N CYS A 67 5.95 20.72 2.77
CA CYS A 67 5.89 22.17 2.71
C CYS A 67 7.31 22.70 2.92
N LEU A 68 7.93 23.24 1.88
CA LEU A 68 9.26 23.83 1.99
C LEU A 68 9.18 25.27 2.51
N GLY A 69 8.01 25.89 2.44
CA GLY A 69 7.81 27.28 2.80
C GLY A 69 8.61 28.21 1.87
N GLN A 70 9.32 29.16 2.46
CA GLN A 70 10.23 30.08 1.75
C GLN A 70 11.70 29.82 2.09
N ASN A 71 12.04 28.72 2.75
CA ASN A 71 13.39 28.47 3.22
C ASN A 71 14.38 28.35 2.05
N PHE A 72 14.02 27.53 1.04
CA PHE A 72 14.87 27.36 -0.14
C PHE A 72 14.81 28.56 -1.08
N SER A 73 13.67 29.23 -1.22
CA SER A 73 13.58 30.43 -2.06
C SER A 73 14.46 31.57 -1.51
N LYS A 74 14.54 31.73 -0.19
CA LYS A 74 15.46 32.69 0.44
C LYS A 74 16.93 32.30 0.25
N MET A 75 17.23 30.99 0.36
CA MET A 75 18.60 30.49 0.19
C MET A 75 19.11 30.66 -1.25
N PHE A 76 18.25 30.45 -2.24
CA PHE A 76 18.59 30.51 -3.66
C PHE A 76 18.12 31.78 -4.35
N GLU A 77 17.60 32.76 -3.59
CA GLU A 77 17.11 34.07 -4.10
C GLU A 77 16.02 33.93 -5.17
N ILE A 78 15.15 32.91 -5.05
CA ILE A 78 14.06 32.67 -5.99
C ILE A 78 12.90 33.60 -5.65
N ASN A 79 12.72 34.62 -6.45
CA ASN A 79 11.70 35.65 -6.24
C ASN A 79 10.87 35.88 -7.51
N PHE A 80 9.75 36.55 -7.35
CA PHE A 80 8.87 36.97 -8.42
C PHE A 80 8.36 38.37 -8.13
N GLU A 81 7.89 39.06 -9.15
CA GLU A 81 7.24 40.36 -9.01
C GLU A 81 5.75 40.12 -8.77
N ASN A 82 5.22 40.67 -7.69
CA ASN A 82 3.81 40.57 -7.35
C ASN A 82 2.96 41.58 -8.13
N GLU A 83 1.63 41.56 -7.96
CA GLU A 83 0.68 42.46 -8.63
C GLU A 83 0.93 43.96 -8.35
N LYS A 84 1.72 44.31 -7.33
CA LYS A 84 2.09 45.69 -6.96
C LYS A 84 3.44 46.09 -7.50
N GLY A 85 4.13 45.24 -8.28
CA GLY A 85 5.49 45.49 -8.75
C GLY A 85 6.57 45.26 -7.69
N GLU A 86 6.25 44.62 -6.56
CA GLU A 86 7.20 44.35 -5.48
C GLU A 86 7.82 42.97 -5.61
N LYS A 87 9.09 42.80 -5.34
CA LYS A 87 9.75 41.49 -5.28
C LYS A 87 9.31 40.72 -4.04
N ALA A 88 8.83 39.49 -4.23
CA ALA A 88 8.43 38.59 -3.17
C ALA A 88 9.07 37.21 -3.37
N MET A 89 9.45 36.56 -2.27
CA MET A 89 9.97 35.18 -2.31
C MET A 89 8.86 34.19 -2.61
N VAL A 90 9.15 33.18 -3.44
CA VAL A 90 8.17 32.13 -3.76
C VAL A 90 7.96 31.20 -2.59
N TRP A 91 6.74 30.67 -2.46
CA TRP A 91 6.41 29.53 -1.61
C TRP A 91 6.58 28.24 -2.41
N GLN A 92 7.13 27.22 -1.77
CA GLN A 92 7.49 25.99 -2.45
C GLN A 92 6.95 24.76 -1.69
N ASN A 93 6.48 23.80 -2.43
CA ASN A 93 6.17 22.46 -1.98
C ASN A 93 7.01 21.44 -2.78
N SER A 94 7.18 20.24 -2.22
CA SER A 94 7.87 19.17 -2.90
C SER A 94 7.17 17.84 -2.63
N TRP A 95 6.95 17.07 -3.68
CA TRP A 95 6.38 15.73 -3.58
C TRP A 95 6.88 14.85 -4.72
N ALA A 96 6.99 13.56 -4.45
CA ALA A 96 7.34 12.56 -5.46
C ALA A 96 6.91 11.16 -5.03
N TYR A 97 6.70 10.30 -6.01
CA TYR A 97 6.52 8.87 -5.85
C TYR A 97 7.79 8.12 -6.24
N SER A 98 8.11 7.04 -5.56
CA SER A 98 9.28 6.22 -5.86
C SER A 98 8.92 4.76 -6.08
N THR A 99 9.82 3.99 -6.69
CA THR A 99 9.68 2.53 -6.89
C THR A 99 9.60 1.74 -5.57
N ARG A 100 9.90 2.35 -4.42
CA ARG A 100 9.66 1.78 -3.08
C ARG A 100 8.23 1.28 -2.93
N THR A 101 7.26 1.97 -3.52
CA THR A 101 5.85 1.62 -3.52
C THR A 101 5.59 0.20 -4.01
N ILE A 102 6.29 -0.23 -5.08
CA ILE A 102 6.22 -1.60 -5.60
C ILE A 102 6.77 -2.59 -4.57
N GLY A 103 7.91 -2.27 -3.95
CA GLY A 103 8.50 -3.10 -2.89
C GLY A 103 7.57 -3.28 -1.70
N VAL A 104 6.88 -2.22 -1.27
CA VAL A 104 5.88 -2.30 -0.18
C VAL A 104 4.73 -3.23 -0.58
N MET A 105 4.20 -3.12 -1.80
CA MET A 105 3.13 -3.99 -2.31
C MET A 105 3.55 -5.46 -2.27
N VAL A 106 4.75 -5.76 -2.74
CA VAL A 106 5.28 -7.14 -2.73
C VAL A 106 5.44 -7.67 -1.31
N MET A 107 5.98 -6.86 -0.39
CA MET A 107 6.17 -7.27 1.00
C MET A 107 4.86 -7.46 1.78
N VAL A 108 3.80 -6.74 1.43
CA VAL A 108 2.50 -6.84 2.11
C VAL A 108 1.67 -8.01 1.61
N HIS A 109 1.64 -8.23 0.29
CA HIS A 109 0.73 -9.19 -0.34
C HIS A 109 1.39 -10.49 -0.78
N GLY A 110 2.70 -10.47 -1.13
CA GLY A 110 3.41 -11.66 -1.60
C GLY A 110 3.37 -12.82 -0.60
N ASP A 111 3.42 -14.03 -1.14
CA ASP A 111 3.45 -15.28 -0.38
C ASP A 111 4.56 -16.23 -0.89
N ASP A 112 4.64 -17.45 -0.36
CA ASP A 112 5.64 -18.45 -0.72
C ASP A 112 5.54 -18.93 -2.18
N LYS A 113 4.42 -18.65 -2.87
CA LYS A 113 4.21 -19.01 -4.27
C LYS A 113 4.63 -17.89 -5.24
N GLY A 114 4.91 -16.68 -4.74
CA GLY A 114 5.36 -15.55 -5.53
C GLY A 114 4.55 -14.28 -5.30
N LEU A 115 4.37 -13.49 -6.36
CA LEU A 115 3.62 -12.25 -6.30
C LEU A 115 2.12 -12.49 -6.09
N VAL A 116 1.48 -11.56 -5.39
CA VAL A 116 0.02 -11.42 -5.33
C VAL A 116 -0.29 -9.98 -5.68
N LEU A 117 -0.79 -9.76 -6.89
CA LEU A 117 -1.02 -8.41 -7.39
C LEU A 117 -2.48 -7.98 -7.17
N PRO A 118 -2.72 -6.79 -6.60
CA PRO A 118 -4.04 -6.21 -6.60
C PRO A 118 -4.56 -6.02 -8.03
N PRO A 119 -5.80 -6.39 -8.34
CA PRO A 119 -6.36 -6.30 -9.69
C PRO A 119 -6.19 -4.93 -10.36
N LYS A 120 -6.34 -3.84 -9.62
CA LYS A 120 -6.24 -2.48 -10.16
C LYS A 120 -4.87 -2.15 -10.75
N VAL A 121 -3.79 -2.79 -10.27
CA VAL A 121 -2.41 -2.55 -10.75
C VAL A 121 -1.81 -3.71 -11.53
N ALA A 122 -2.46 -4.87 -11.57
CA ALA A 122 -1.98 -6.01 -12.34
C ALA A 122 -2.01 -5.69 -13.86
N SER A 123 -0.90 -5.91 -14.56
CA SER A 123 -0.84 -5.76 -16.02
C SER A 123 -1.75 -6.75 -16.75
N VAL A 124 -1.91 -7.94 -16.19
CA VAL A 124 -2.89 -8.96 -16.59
C VAL A 124 -3.77 -9.22 -15.37
N GLN A 125 -5.07 -8.91 -15.47
CA GLN A 125 -6.05 -9.15 -14.40
C GLN A 125 -6.59 -10.57 -14.45
N VAL A 126 -6.79 -11.07 -15.67
CA VAL A 126 -7.35 -12.40 -15.92
C VAL A 126 -6.48 -13.12 -16.92
N ILE A 127 -6.03 -14.32 -16.56
CA ILE A 127 -5.37 -15.23 -17.48
C ILE A 127 -6.29 -16.41 -17.82
N VAL A 128 -6.51 -16.66 -19.10
CA VAL A 128 -7.33 -17.78 -19.58
C VAL A 128 -6.41 -18.92 -20.03
N ILE A 129 -6.61 -20.11 -19.48
CA ILE A 129 -5.74 -21.26 -19.72
C ILE A 129 -6.59 -22.43 -20.25
N PRO A 130 -6.29 -22.92 -21.45
CA PRO A 130 -6.92 -24.12 -21.98
C PRO A 130 -6.46 -25.36 -21.22
N VAL A 131 -7.40 -26.30 -20.99
CA VAL A 131 -7.16 -27.57 -20.32
C VAL A 131 -7.59 -28.72 -21.25
N PRO A 132 -6.84 -28.98 -22.36
CA PRO A 132 -7.14 -30.06 -23.29
C PRO A 132 -6.89 -31.41 -22.62
N TYR A 133 -7.76 -32.40 -22.92
CA TYR A 133 -7.52 -33.79 -22.63
C TYR A 133 -7.14 -34.53 -23.92
N LYS A 134 -6.58 -35.73 -23.77
CA LYS A 134 -6.33 -36.63 -24.91
C LYS A 134 -7.63 -36.86 -25.68
N ASP A 135 -7.59 -36.75 -26.98
CA ASP A 135 -8.73 -36.91 -27.89
C ASP A 135 -9.84 -35.81 -27.82
N ALA A 136 -9.57 -34.67 -27.17
CA ALA A 136 -10.51 -33.55 -27.15
C ALA A 136 -10.29 -32.63 -28.37
N ASP A 137 -11.35 -31.89 -28.74
CA ASP A 137 -11.27 -30.81 -29.69
C ASP A 137 -10.44 -29.64 -29.13
N THR A 138 -9.13 -29.69 -29.32
CA THR A 138 -8.19 -28.68 -28.82
C THR A 138 -8.43 -27.33 -29.48
N GLN A 139 -8.79 -27.29 -30.77
CA GLN A 139 -9.05 -26.05 -31.47
C GLN A 139 -10.29 -25.36 -30.93
N GLY A 140 -11.38 -26.10 -30.72
CA GLY A 140 -12.59 -25.54 -30.14
C GLY A 140 -12.37 -24.98 -28.71
N ILE A 141 -11.46 -25.61 -27.92
CA ILE A 141 -11.07 -25.05 -26.60
C ILE A 141 -10.28 -23.75 -26.77
N PHE A 142 -9.35 -23.68 -27.72
CA PHE A 142 -8.56 -22.47 -27.98
C PHE A 142 -9.44 -21.31 -28.46
N ASP A 143 -10.38 -21.60 -29.36
CA ASP A 143 -11.35 -20.61 -29.85
C ASP A 143 -12.23 -20.08 -28.72
N ALA A 144 -12.66 -20.95 -27.81
CA ALA A 144 -13.41 -20.55 -26.62
C ALA A 144 -12.57 -19.68 -25.65
N CYS A 145 -11.27 -19.98 -25.51
CA CYS A 145 -10.35 -19.14 -24.71
C CYS A 145 -10.20 -17.75 -25.34
N ASN A 146 -9.99 -17.68 -26.66
CA ASN A 146 -9.87 -16.40 -27.36
C ASN A 146 -11.15 -15.57 -27.27
N ALA A 147 -12.31 -16.16 -27.55
CA ALA A 147 -13.60 -15.47 -27.41
C ALA A 147 -13.85 -14.97 -25.97
N THR A 148 -13.41 -15.73 -24.95
CA THR A 148 -13.47 -15.28 -23.55
C THR A 148 -12.59 -14.06 -23.32
N VAL A 149 -11.35 -14.06 -23.83
CA VAL A 149 -10.44 -12.91 -23.70
C VAL A 149 -10.99 -11.69 -24.43
N GLU A 150 -11.49 -11.84 -25.64
CA GLU A 150 -12.10 -10.76 -26.43
C GLU A 150 -13.24 -10.11 -25.65
N THR A 151 -14.20 -10.90 -25.16
CA THR A 151 -15.32 -10.41 -24.34
C THR A 151 -14.85 -9.61 -23.12
N LEU A 152 -13.82 -10.08 -22.42
CA LEU A 152 -13.28 -9.41 -21.24
C LEU A 152 -12.53 -8.12 -21.62
N CYS A 153 -11.74 -8.14 -22.71
CA CYS A 153 -11.00 -6.97 -23.18
C CYS A 153 -11.92 -5.86 -23.70
N GLU A 154 -12.98 -6.19 -24.40
CA GLU A 154 -14.00 -5.24 -24.88
C GLU A 154 -14.67 -4.51 -23.69
N ALA A 155 -14.81 -5.16 -22.55
CA ALA A 155 -15.30 -4.58 -21.32
C ALA A 155 -14.22 -3.82 -20.51
N GLY A 156 -12.99 -3.68 -21.04
CA GLY A 156 -11.90 -2.95 -20.38
C GLY A 156 -11.12 -3.77 -19.34
N ILE A 157 -11.35 -5.07 -19.22
CA ILE A 157 -10.58 -5.96 -18.35
C ILE A 157 -9.29 -6.37 -19.07
N ARG A 158 -8.14 -6.24 -18.42
CA ARG A 158 -6.85 -6.66 -18.95
C ARG A 158 -6.71 -8.18 -18.89
N ALA A 159 -7.25 -8.85 -19.90
CA ALA A 159 -7.23 -10.31 -20.03
C ALA A 159 -6.21 -10.78 -21.09
N SER A 160 -5.72 -11.99 -20.94
CA SER A 160 -4.85 -12.65 -21.92
C SER A 160 -5.08 -14.16 -21.86
N ALA A 161 -4.76 -14.87 -22.97
CA ALA A 161 -4.78 -16.33 -23.02
C ALA A 161 -3.36 -16.90 -23.10
N ASP A 162 -3.11 -18.02 -22.41
CA ASP A 162 -1.88 -18.78 -22.54
C ASP A 162 -2.14 -20.03 -23.41
N LEU A 163 -2.07 -19.87 -24.72
CA LEU A 163 -2.35 -20.92 -25.70
C LEU A 163 -1.11 -21.75 -26.08
N ARG A 164 0.04 -21.54 -25.41
CA ARG A 164 1.25 -22.31 -25.70
C ARG A 164 0.98 -23.80 -25.56
N ASP A 165 1.33 -24.60 -26.56
CA ASP A 165 1.08 -26.04 -26.61
C ASP A 165 2.18 -26.90 -26.00
N ASN A 166 3.38 -26.32 -25.87
CA ASN A 166 4.58 -26.98 -25.33
C ASN A 166 4.66 -27.03 -23.80
N TYR A 167 3.65 -26.49 -23.09
CA TYR A 167 3.57 -26.51 -21.62
C TYR A 167 2.24 -27.12 -21.14
N SER A 168 2.34 -27.96 -20.10
CA SER A 168 1.16 -28.51 -19.47
C SER A 168 0.33 -27.45 -18.74
N PRO A 169 -1.00 -27.64 -18.57
CA PRO A 169 -1.84 -26.73 -17.79
C PRO A 169 -1.28 -26.46 -16.40
N GLY A 170 -0.80 -27.48 -15.68
CA GLY A 170 -0.21 -27.33 -14.35
C GLY A 170 1.02 -26.41 -14.34
N TRP A 171 1.89 -26.51 -15.34
CA TRP A 171 3.03 -25.60 -15.48
C TRP A 171 2.56 -24.14 -15.69
N LYS A 172 1.57 -23.95 -16.57
CA LYS A 172 0.99 -22.61 -16.81
C LYS A 172 0.36 -22.05 -15.54
N TYR A 173 -0.31 -22.87 -14.74
CA TYR A 173 -0.87 -22.44 -13.46
C TYR A 173 0.22 -21.88 -12.54
N SER A 174 1.28 -22.64 -12.31
CA SER A 174 2.41 -22.22 -11.47
C SER A 174 3.11 -20.97 -12.03
N HIS A 175 3.28 -20.88 -13.34
CA HIS A 175 3.91 -19.73 -14.00
C HIS A 175 3.13 -18.43 -13.77
N TRP A 176 1.81 -18.44 -13.92
CA TRP A 176 0.99 -17.25 -13.73
C TRP A 176 0.67 -16.97 -12.27
N GLU A 177 0.63 -18.01 -11.44
CA GLU A 177 0.53 -17.89 -9.97
C GLU A 177 1.74 -17.17 -9.40
N MET A 178 2.97 -17.54 -9.81
CA MET A 178 4.20 -16.89 -9.39
C MET A 178 4.26 -15.42 -9.82
N ARG A 179 3.71 -15.08 -10.98
CA ARG A 179 3.60 -13.70 -11.48
C ARG A 179 2.50 -12.88 -10.81
N GLY A 180 1.69 -13.50 -9.97
CA GLY A 180 0.67 -12.84 -9.16
C GLY A 180 -0.57 -12.40 -9.92
N VAL A 181 -0.88 -13.01 -11.07
CA VAL A 181 -2.11 -12.69 -11.81
C VAL A 181 -3.33 -12.96 -10.93
N PRO A 182 -4.21 -11.96 -10.72
CA PRO A 182 -5.28 -12.06 -9.73
C PRO A 182 -6.28 -13.18 -9.95
N LEU A 183 -6.66 -13.40 -11.20
CA LEU A 183 -7.70 -14.38 -11.55
C LEU A 183 -7.23 -15.25 -12.71
N ARG A 184 -7.34 -16.56 -12.54
CA ARG A 184 -7.14 -17.55 -13.60
C ARG A 184 -8.48 -18.15 -14.00
N ILE A 185 -8.75 -18.20 -15.31
CA ILE A 185 -9.89 -18.92 -15.90
C ILE A 185 -9.35 -20.17 -16.58
N GLU A 186 -9.93 -21.30 -16.31
CA GLU A 186 -9.62 -22.59 -16.90
C GLU A 186 -10.80 -23.03 -17.78
N ILE A 187 -10.49 -23.47 -19.01
CA ILE A 187 -11.50 -23.92 -19.97
C ILE A 187 -11.08 -25.29 -20.51
N GLY A 188 -11.87 -26.31 -20.23
CA GLY A 188 -11.68 -27.66 -20.73
C GLY A 188 -12.97 -28.22 -21.36
N PRO A 189 -12.96 -29.47 -21.87
CA PRO A 189 -14.12 -30.07 -22.53
C PRO A 189 -15.35 -30.17 -21.64
N LYS A 190 -15.15 -30.44 -20.34
CA LYS A 190 -16.26 -30.52 -19.37
C LYS A 190 -16.89 -29.14 -19.13
N ASP A 191 -16.06 -28.11 -19.11
CA ASP A 191 -16.52 -26.75 -18.89
C ASP A 191 -17.36 -26.29 -20.08
N LEU A 192 -16.91 -26.58 -21.31
CA LEU A 192 -17.66 -26.28 -22.54
C LEU A 192 -18.98 -27.05 -22.60
N ALA A 193 -18.97 -28.34 -22.26
CA ALA A 193 -20.20 -29.16 -22.25
C ALA A 193 -21.25 -28.64 -21.26
N ASN A 194 -20.82 -28.02 -20.16
CA ASN A 194 -21.70 -27.44 -19.14
C ASN A 194 -21.97 -25.94 -19.32
N ASN A 195 -21.53 -25.33 -20.43
CA ASN A 195 -21.61 -23.90 -20.70
C ASN A 195 -21.09 -23.05 -19.54
N GLN A 196 -19.94 -23.42 -18.99
CA GLN A 196 -19.29 -22.76 -17.87
C GLN A 196 -17.78 -22.56 -18.09
N VAL A 197 -17.14 -21.86 -17.18
CA VAL A 197 -15.67 -21.79 -17.01
C VAL A 197 -15.33 -21.95 -15.55
N ARG A 198 -14.12 -22.42 -15.24
CA ARG A 198 -13.63 -22.47 -13.86
C ARG A 198 -12.74 -21.28 -13.58
N ALA A 199 -13.12 -20.44 -12.64
CA ALA A 199 -12.34 -19.33 -12.14
C ALA A 199 -11.59 -19.71 -10.85
N VAL A 200 -10.31 -19.32 -10.74
CA VAL A 200 -9.44 -19.60 -9.59
C VAL A 200 -8.79 -18.31 -9.16
N ARG A 201 -8.99 -17.91 -7.91
CA ARG A 201 -8.41 -16.70 -7.32
C ARG A 201 -6.97 -16.95 -6.89
N ARG A 202 -6.10 -15.95 -7.10
CA ARG A 202 -4.69 -16.01 -6.67
C ARG A 202 -4.54 -15.77 -5.16
N ASP A 203 -5.33 -14.88 -4.59
CA ASP A 203 -5.18 -14.39 -3.21
C ASP A 203 -5.49 -15.45 -2.14
N ASN A 204 -6.45 -16.34 -2.41
CA ASN A 204 -6.90 -17.34 -1.44
C ASN A 204 -7.09 -18.76 -2.01
N GLY A 205 -6.85 -18.93 -3.31
CA GLY A 205 -6.98 -20.21 -4.01
C GLY A 205 -8.42 -20.71 -4.20
N ALA A 206 -9.43 -19.90 -3.89
CA ALA A 206 -10.82 -20.27 -4.05
C ALA A 206 -11.15 -20.52 -5.53
N LYS A 207 -11.93 -21.58 -5.77
CA LYS A 207 -12.38 -22.03 -7.09
C LYS A 207 -13.89 -21.89 -7.18
N VAL A 208 -14.35 -21.36 -8.32
CA VAL A 208 -15.78 -21.21 -8.61
C VAL A 208 -16.04 -21.48 -10.08
N ASP A 209 -17.12 -22.20 -10.38
CA ASP A 209 -17.59 -22.42 -11.74
C ASP A 209 -18.55 -21.28 -12.12
N LEU A 210 -18.27 -20.60 -13.22
CA LEU A 210 -19.02 -19.44 -13.69
C LEU A 210 -19.76 -19.80 -14.98
N PRO A 211 -21.10 -19.59 -15.05
CA PRO A 211 -21.83 -19.72 -16.29
C PRO A 211 -21.33 -18.73 -17.36
N ARG A 212 -21.18 -19.17 -18.59
CA ARG A 212 -20.70 -18.33 -19.69
C ARG A 212 -21.67 -17.19 -20.02
N ASP A 213 -22.97 -17.40 -19.84
CA ASP A 213 -24.01 -16.41 -20.15
C ASP A 213 -23.91 -15.14 -19.29
N CYS A 214 -23.33 -15.22 -18.10
CA CYS A 214 -23.13 -14.09 -17.19
C CYS A 214 -21.66 -13.90 -16.80
N LEU A 215 -20.73 -14.41 -17.60
CA LEU A 215 -19.31 -14.47 -17.30
C LEU A 215 -18.72 -13.09 -16.98
N LEU A 216 -18.97 -12.11 -17.86
CA LEU A 216 -18.44 -10.75 -17.68
C LEU A 216 -18.78 -10.17 -16.30
N LYS A 217 -20.07 -10.14 -15.97
CA LYS A 217 -20.54 -9.63 -14.68
C LYS A 217 -19.89 -10.35 -13.50
N LYS A 218 -19.78 -11.68 -13.59
CA LYS A 218 -19.18 -12.50 -12.53
C LYS A 218 -17.68 -12.28 -12.38
N VAL A 219 -16.96 -12.04 -13.48
CA VAL A 219 -15.54 -11.70 -13.45
C VAL A 219 -15.33 -10.33 -12.84
N GLU A 220 -16.13 -9.33 -13.19
CA GLU A 220 -16.10 -8.00 -12.57
C GLU A 220 -16.30 -8.08 -11.05
N GLU A 221 -17.37 -8.77 -10.60
CA GLU A 221 -17.63 -9.01 -9.17
C GLU A 221 -16.44 -9.68 -8.47
N LEU A 222 -15.79 -10.66 -9.10
CA LEU A 222 -14.62 -11.35 -8.55
C LEU A 222 -13.39 -10.43 -8.45
N ILE A 223 -13.13 -9.65 -9.47
CA ILE A 223 -12.00 -8.71 -9.49
C ILE A 223 -12.14 -7.66 -8.37
N GLU A 224 -13.33 -7.08 -8.21
CA GLU A 224 -13.60 -6.15 -7.11
C GLU A 224 -13.45 -6.83 -5.74
N ASN A 225 -14.03 -8.02 -5.60
CA ASN A 225 -13.92 -8.77 -4.35
C ASN A 225 -12.46 -9.16 -4.01
N ILE A 226 -11.61 -9.47 -5.01
CA ILE A 226 -10.18 -9.72 -4.79
C ILE A 226 -9.49 -8.46 -4.26
N GLN A 227 -9.77 -7.29 -4.87
CA GLN A 227 -9.21 -6.01 -4.44
C GLN A 227 -9.56 -5.72 -2.97
N ASP A 228 -10.82 -5.85 -2.61
CA ASP A 228 -11.31 -5.61 -1.26
C ASP A 228 -10.77 -6.62 -0.24
N SER A 229 -10.70 -7.90 -0.64
CA SER A 229 -10.17 -8.97 0.21
C SER A 229 -8.70 -8.73 0.54
N LEU A 230 -7.88 -8.30 -0.43
CA LEU A 230 -6.48 -7.98 -0.21
C LEU A 230 -6.32 -6.80 0.76
N PHE A 231 -7.10 -5.73 0.58
CA PHE A 231 -7.08 -4.59 1.48
C PHE A 231 -7.48 -4.98 2.91
N ASN A 232 -8.59 -5.69 3.05
CA ASN A 232 -9.11 -6.10 4.35
C ASN A 232 -8.15 -7.05 5.08
N ALA A 233 -7.55 -8.01 4.37
CA ALA A 233 -6.55 -8.91 4.94
C ALA A 233 -5.29 -8.16 5.39
N ALA A 234 -4.79 -7.22 4.59
CA ALA A 234 -3.65 -6.38 4.95
C ALA A 234 -3.97 -5.48 6.16
N LYS A 235 -5.18 -4.91 6.20
CA LYS A 235 -5.65 -4.09 7.31
C LYS A 235 -5.75 -4.88 8.61
N GLN A 236 -6.35 -6.06 8.59
CA GLN A 236 -6.44 -6.93 9.75
C GLN A 236 -5.06 -7.31 10.30
N LYS A 237 -4.12 -7.68 9.42
CA LYS A 237 -2.75 -8.01 9.82
C LYS A 237 -2.02 -6.82 10.43
N ARG A 238 -2.16 -5.63 9.85
CA ARG A 238 -1.58 -4.39 10.41
C ARG A 238 -2.19 -4.06 11.76
N ASP A 239 -3.52 -4.06 11.87
CA ASP A 239 -4.23 -3.66 13.09
C ASP A 239 -3.93 -4.61 14.26
N ALA A 240 -3.74 -5.90 14.00
CA ALA A 240 -3.27 -6.87 15.01
C ALA A 240 -1.83 -6.60 15.49
N CYS A 241 -1.06 -5.81 14.75
CA CYS A 241 0.29 -5.40 15.15
C CYS A 241 0.29 -4.06 15.90
N VAL A 242 -0.79 -3.28 15.88
CA VAL A 242 -0.87 -1.99 16.60
C VAL A 242 -0.99 -2.24 18.09
N GLN A 243 -0.16 -1.55 18.86
CA GLN A 243 -0.21 -1.56 20.32
C GLN A 243 -0.16 -0.14 20.87
N ILE A 244 -1.13 0.19 21.71
CA ILE A 244 -1.14 1.45 22.44
C ILE A 244 -0.37 1.24 23.74
N VAL A 245 0.61 2.11 24.01
CA VAL A 245 1.43 2.07 25.22
C VAL A 245 1.46 3.45 25.88
N LYS A 246 1.61 3.49 27.20
CA LYS A 246 1.66 4.74 27.96
C LYS A 246 2.93 4.88 28.82
N THR A 247 3.71 3.82 28.94
CA THR A 247 4.92 3.78 29.76
C THR A 247 6.13 3.31 28.95
N TRP A 248 7.31 3.61 29.46
CA TRP A 248 8.57 3.16 28.84
C TRP A 248 8.70 1.64 28.82
N ASP A 249 8.32 0.97 29.90
CA ASP A 249 8.45 -0.50 30.00
C ASP A 249 7.54 -1.21 28.99
N GLU A 250 6.29 -0.76 28.87
CA GLU A 250 5.37 -1.24 27.83
C GLU A 250 5.93 -1.02 26.42
N PHE A 251 6.56 0.16 26.20
CA PHE A 251 7.15 0.51 24.92
C PHE A 251 8.29 -0.45 24.54
N VAL A 252 9.22 -0.73 25.46
CA VAL A 252 10.34 -1.64 25.21
C VAL A 252 9.86 -3.05 24.88
N VAL A 253 8.85 -3.54 25.61
CA VAL A 253 8.21 -4.83 25.35
C VAL A 253 7.60 -4.84 23.95
N ALA A 254 6.83 -3.81 23.57
CA ALA A 254 6.20 -3.71 22.27
C ALA A 254 7.22 -3.64 21.13
N VAL A 255 8.33 -2.91 21.29
CA VAL A 255 9.44 -2.87 20.32
C VAL A 255 10.06 -4.25 20.13
N SER A 256 10.27 -5.00 21.23
CA SER A 256 10.82 -6.35 21.17
C SER A 256 9.90 -7.32 20.43
N GLN A 257 8.59 -7.14 20.56
CA GLN A 257 7.54 -7.90 19.88
C GLN A 257 7.28 -7.42 18.44
N LYS A 258 8.09 -6.49 17.92
CA LYS A 258 7.98 -5.96 16.54
C LYS A 258 6.63 -5.30 16.26
N LYS A 259 6.04 -4.63 17.24
CA LYS A 259 4.74 -3.95 17.11
C LYS A 259 4.86 -2.59 16.44
N LEU A 260 3.74 -2.14 15.88
CA LEU A 260 3.49 -0.75 15.49
C LEU A 260 2.90 -0.05 16.71
N ILE A 261 3.65 0.88 17.29
CA ILE A 261 3.35 1.40 18.63
C ILE A 261 2.75 2.79 18.52
N LEU A 262 1.60 3.00 19.16
CA LEU A 262 1.00 4.32 19.34
C LEU A 262 1.20 4.77 20.79
N ALA A 263 1.93 5.86 20.98
CA ALA A 263 2.29 6.33 22.31
C ALA A 263 2.12 7.86 22.45
N PRO A 264 1.75 8.36 23.65
CA PRO A 264 1.66 9.80 23.93
C PRO A 264 3.07 10.38 24.05
N TRP A 265 3.33 11.49 23.36
CA TRP A 265 4.66 12.09 23.27
C TRP A 265 4.63 13.61 23.50
N CYS A 266 5.70 14.14 24.07
CA CYS A 266 5.85 15.58 24.38
C CYS A 266 6.32 16.43 23.20
N ASP A 267 6.64 15.83 22.03
CA ASP A 267 7.14 16.50 20.82
C ASP A 267 8.51 17.21 20.97
N GLU A 268 9.38 16.67 21.81
CA GLU A 268 10.71 17.21 22.01
C GLU A 268 11.78 16.36 21.30
N GLU A 269 12.67 17.01 20.56
CA GLU A 269 13.75 16.33 19.80
C GLU A 269 14.70 15.53 20.69
N GLU A 270 15.04 16.07 21.86
CA GLU A 270 15.97 15.39 22.81
C GLU A 270 15.38 14.10 23.34
N VAL A 271 14.06 14.06 23.56
CA VAL A 271 13.36 12.85 23.97
C VAL A 271 13.34 11.82 22.83
N GLU A 272 13.16 12.27 21.58
CA GLU A 272 13.23 11.37 20.42
C GLU A 272 14.63 10.78 20.23
N LYS A 273 15.69 11.59 20.40
CA LYS A 273 17.09 11.13 20.35
C LYS A 273 17.36 10.11 21.47
N ASP A 274 16.86 10.34 22.69
CA ASP A 274 16.98 9.41 23.82
C ASP A 274 16.28 8.08 23.53
N VAL A 275 15.04 8.10 23.03
CA VAL A 275 14.31 6.88 22.62
C VAL A 275 15.11 6.08 21.59
N LYS A 276 15.66 6.76 20.58
CA LYS A 276 16.48 6.14 19.53
C LYS A 276 17.77 5.53 20.11
N ALA A 277 18.43 6.24 21.00
CA ALA A 277 19.67 5.75 21.64
C ALA A 277 19.40 4.53 22.55
N ARG A 278 18.39 4.59 23.41
CA ARG A 278 18.04 3.53 24.38
C ARG A 278 17.49 2.26 23.71
N THR A 279 16.91 2.37 22.50
CA THR A 279 16.36 1.22 21.76
C THR A 279 17.31 0.68 20.71
N LYS A 280 18.54 1.24 20.59
CA LYS A 280 19.54 0.80 19.61
C LYS A 280 19.99 -0.64 19.92
N GLY A 281 19.79 -1.55 18.97
CA GLY A 281 20.19 -2.95 19.07
C GLY A 281 20.45 -3.54 17.67
N GLU A 282 20.73 -4.84 17.59
CA GLU A 282 21.04 -5.55 16.33
C GLU A 282 19.95 -5.37 15.25
N MET A 283 18.69 -5.27 15.66
CA MET A 283 17.57 -5.09 14.73
C MET A 283 17.28 -3.64 14.37
N GLY A 284 18.11 -2.69 14.79
CA GLY A 284 17.92 -1.25 14.61
C GLY A 284 17.15 -0.58 15.75
N ALA A 285 17.26 0.75 15.84
CA ALA A 285 16.58 1.57 16.84
C ALA A 285 15.09 1.77 16.48
N ALA A 286 14.26 1.98 17.49
CA ALA A 286 12.91 2.51 17.28
C ALA A 286 12.99 3.98 16.88
N LYS A 287 12.13 4.40 15.97
CA LYS A 287 11.99 5.78 15.48
C LYS A 287 10.55 6.24 15.59
N SER A 288 10.33 7.54 15.67
CA SER A 288 9.03 8.11 15.35
C SER A 288 8.73 7.89 13.86
N LEU A 289 7.55 7.38 13.55
CA LEU A 289 7.12 7.20 12.17
C LEU A 289 6.34 8.42 11.70
N CYS A 290 5.26 8.74 12.38
CA CYS A 290 4.49 9.97 12.20
C CYS A 290 3.54 10.20 13.37
N SER A 291 3.16 11.45 13.59
CA SER A 291 1.99 11.79 14.42
C SER A 291 0.76 11.80 13.52
N PRO A 292 -0.24 10.93 13.76
CA PRO A 292 -1.41 10.84 12.89
C PRO A 292 -2.14 12.18 12.79
N LEU A 293 -2.69 12.50 11.61
CA LEU A 293 -3.46 13.74 11.44
C LEU A 293 -4.75 13.72 12.27
N GLU A 294 -5.38 12.55 12.35
CA GLU A 294 -6.52 12.30 13.23
C GLU A 294 -5.98 11.80 14.57
N GLN A 295 -5.85 12.72 15.52
CA GLN A 295 -5.33 12.41 16.85
C GLN A 295 -6.41 11.71 17.69
N PRO A 296 -6.10 10.57 18.34
CA PRO A 296 -6.96 10.03 19.37
C PRO A 296 -7.17 11.03 20.51
N GLU A 297 -8.27 10.90 21.23
CA GLU A 297 -8.51 11.69 22.43
C GLU A 297 -7.34 11.53 23.41
N MET A 298 -6.89 12.66 23.98
CA MET A 298 -5.82 12.68 24.96
C MET A 298 -6.38 13.18 26.30
N PRO A 299 -6.58 12.29 27.28
CA PRO A 299 -7.04 12.68 28.61
C PRO A 299 -6.12 13.72 29.24
N GLU A 300 -6.70 14.63 30.02
CA GLU A 300 -5.93 15.62 30.78
C GLU A 300 -4.93 14.94 31.74
N GLY A 301 -3.74 15.51 31.85
CA GLY A 301 -2.65 14.94 32.65
C GLY A 301 -1.90 13.77 32.01
N THR A 302 -2.20 13.41 30.76
CA THR A 302 -1.45 12.37 30.02
C THR A 302 0.02 12.75 29.93
N LYS A 303 0.90 11.81 30.30
CA LYS A 303 2.36 12.00 30.30
C LYS A 303 2.99 11.32 29.07
N CYS A 304 4.07 11.90 28.59
CA CYS A 304 4.94 11.32 27.59
C CYS A 304 5.49 9.97 28.09
N PHE A 305 5.35 8.93 27.26
CA PHE A 305 5.75 7.56 27.60
C PHE A 305 7.25 7.42 27.94
N ALA A 306 8.10 8.29 27.39
CA ALA A 306 9.56 8.20 27.55
C ALA A 306 10.14 9.14 28.60
N SER A 307 9.62 10.37 28.70
CA SER A 307 10.19 11.41 29.57
C SER A 307 9.36 11.73 30.81
N GLY A 308 8.09 11.29 30.87
CA GLY A 308 7.17 11.66 31.93
C GLY A 308 6.70 13.13 31.93
N LYS A 309 7.18 13.96 31.00
CA LYS A 309 6.69 15.32 30.76
C LYS A 309 5.24 15.29 30.26
N PRO A 310 4.50 16.40 30.30
CA PRO A 310 3.18 16.47 29.67
C PRO A 310 3.24 16.05 28.19
N ALA A 311 2.36 15.16 27.77
CA ALA A 311 2.24 14.79 26.35
C ALA A 311 1.44 15.86 25.59
N THR A 312 1.80 16.09 24.33
CA THR A 312 1.14 17.06 23.45
C THR A 312 0.40 16.39 22.30
N LYS A 313 0.81 15.17 21.93
CA LYS A 313 0.21 14.41 20.83
C LYS A 313 0.49 12.92 20.95
N TRP A 314 -0.31 12.14 20.24
CA TRP A 314 -0.04 10.74 19.97
C TRP A 314 0.88 10.61 18.75
N THR A 315 1.82 9.68 18.81
CA THR A 315 2.77 9.43 17.72
C THR A 315 2.95 7.93 17.52
N TYR A 316 3.01 7.51 16.27
CA TYR A 316 3.38 6.15 15.91
C TYR A 316 4.88 5.97 15.94
N TRP A 317 5.29 4.87 16.56
CA TRP A 317 6.68 4.47 16.74
C TRP A 317 6.89 3.04 16.25
N GLY A 318 8.10 2.73 15.84
CA GLY A 318 8.48 1.39 15.47
C GLY A 318 9.87 1.34 14.85
N ARG A 319 10.30 0.16 14.49
CA ARG A 319 11.48 0.01 13.63
C ARG A 319 11.08 0.36 12.20
N SER A 320 11.97 0.95 11.44
CA SER A 320 11.74 1.29 10.04
C SER A 320 12.81 0.69 9.13
N TYR A 321 12.49 0.61 7.86
CA TYR A 321 13.46 0.32 6.81
C TYR A 321 14.37 1.52 6.55
#